data_ffe11cbf8ef2ed753e26db562af16206
#
_entry.id   ffe11cbf8ef2ed753e26db562af16206
#
_cell.length_a   1.000
_cell.length_b   1.000
_cell.length_c   1.000
_cell.angle_alpha   90.00
_cell.angle_beta   90.00
_cell.angle_gamma   90.00
#
_symmetry.space_group_name_H-M   'P 1'
#
loop_
_entity.id
_entity.type
_entity.pdbx_description
1 polymer ?
#
loop_
_entity_poly.entity_id
_entity_poly.type
_entity_poly.pdbx_seq_one_letter_code
_entity_poly.pdbx_strand_id
1 'polypeptide(L)'
;LGYFLGSAQSIPKFWSWLLDESKEEYLLEIPHYGIIDDVYYDESSRVICTKQDLKIHSLSSLEALTEEQLEWLDKNIIKLRSDVNQSLLGICWALGRFHISESYPILEVSGTTSIGKTEYVEFISRILFGNKENIKSFTTLSNHQIRSLSSCSNITPWVIDEVKITGKNLKEKAIELYSILRAVYDNKTINQGNITAKLTEFKLCTPLIISGETELSDVSIKNRMISTSLNKKNKSSDEIFFTLKHTDLLEKFGKLALQRRLDKGAIDIPLQEVKEFLKDVKDERQLYNGRCMLTGLKALTELIKIDSKIITEFVEFLNRRLANEYNVVSNFLELLELVVDSGQDMKYFYKVDNGRHLVRFNLLYKAIAEEHNKTNSTLELLDMRTLKKQLLEEKFIINTRVSTRFPKDSFSLETISVKVDEFKVVDFIS
;
A
#
# COMPACT_ATOMS: atom_id res chain seq x y z
N LEU A 1 -20.79 -20.71 -21.08
CA LEU A 1 -21.43 -19.37 -21.13
C LEU A 1 -22.88 -19.41 -20.67
N GLY A 2 -23.68 -20.41 -21.07
CA GLY A 2 -25.10 -20.53 -20.70
C GLY A 2 -25.40 -20.71 -19.20
N TYR A 3 -24.44 -21.22 -18.43
CA TYR A 3 -24.60 -21.44 -16.99
C TYR A 3 -24.38 -20.19 -16.14
N PHE A 4 -23.56 -19.25 -16.62
CA PHE A 4 -23.22 -18.03 -15.88
C PHE A 4 -24.04 -16.82 -16.32
N LEU A 5 -24.49 -16.80 -17.55
CA LEU A 5 -25.10 -15.62 -18.14
C LEU A 5 -26.64 -15.64 -18.06
N GLY A 6 -27.23 -16.60 -17.36
CA GLY A 6 -28.68 -16.73 -17.34
C GLY A 6 -29.23 -16.84 -18.77
N SER A 7 -30.37 -16.34 -19.06
CA SER A 7 -30.89 -16.27 -20.44
C SER A 7 -30.03 -15.26 -21.27
N ALA A 8 -29.92 -15.47 -22.56
CA ALA A 8 -29.21 -14.62 -23.52
C ALA A 8 -29.58 -13.11 -23.45
N GLN A 9 -30.58 -12.75 -22.69
CA GLN A 9 -31.01 -11.36 -22.44
C GLN A 9 -30.20 -10.63 -21.38
N SER A 10 -29.36 -11.31 -20.61
CA SER A 10 -28.59 -10.74 -19.49
C SER A 10 -27.09 -10.52 -19.77
N ILE A 11 -26.66 -10.79 -21.00
CA ILE A 11 -25.28 -10.48 -21.39
C ILE A 11 -25.14 -8.96 -21.47
N PRO A 12 -24.31 -8.31 -20.62
CA PRO A 12 -24.02 -6.89 -20.78
C PRO A 12 -23.57 -6.60 -22.21
N LYS A 13 -24.02 -5.50 -22.82
CA LYS A 13 -23.65 -5.10 -24.19
C LYS A 13 -22.13 -5.11 -24.42
N PHE A 14 -21.39 -4.81 -23.38
CA PHE A 14 -19.95 -4.85 -23.35
C PHE A 14 -19.38 -6.25 -23.62
N TRP A 15 -20.02 -7.30 -23.09
CA TRP A 15 -19.55 -8.68 -23.23
C TRP A 15 -19.96 -9.34 -24.56
N SER A 16 -21.07 -8.93 -25.14
CA SER A 16 -21.46 -9.41 -26.47
C SER A 16 -20.40 -9.06 -27.55
N TRP A 17 -19.72 -7.97 -27.33
CA TRP A 17 -18.63 -7.49 -28.15
C TRP A 17 -17.33 -8.33 -27.98
N LEU A 18 -17.06 -8.86 -26.80
CA LEU A 18 -15.90 -9.71 -26.52
C LEU A 18 -16.02 -11.13 -27.04
N LEU A 19 -17.22 -11.59 -27.32
CA LEU A 19 -17.47 -12.89 -27.88
C LEU A 19 -17.29 -12.92 -29.41
N ASP A 20 -16.97 -11.79 -30.01
CA ASP A 20 -16.63 -11.68 -31.43
C ASP A 20 -15.17 -12.12 -31.63
N GLU A 21 -15.00 -13.34 -32.12
CA GLU A 21 -13.67 -13.95 -32.40
C GLU A 21 -12.78 -13.08 -33.33
N SER A 22 -13.39 -12.18 -34.11
CA SER A 22 -12.67 -11.25 -34.97
C SER A 22 -11.93 -10.14 -34.20
N LYS A 23 -12.17 -10.02 -32.87
CA LYS A 23 -11.66 -8.98 -32.00
C LYS A 23 -10.74 -9.50 -30.89
N GLU A 24 -10.02 -10.59 -31.14
CA GLU A 24 -9.05 -11.16 -30.19
C GLU A 24 -8.09 -10.14 -29.59
N GLU A 25 -7.76 -9.07 -30.34
CA GLU A 25 -6.85 -8.01 -29.90
C GLU A 25 -7.41 -7.22 -28.70
N TYR A 26 -8.73 -7.18 -28.51
CA TYR A 26 -9.39 -6.46 -27.43
C TYR A 26 -9.59 -7.32 -26.18
N LEU A 27 -9.47 -8.65 -26.29
CA LEU A 27 -9.54 -9.58 -25.18
C LEU A 27 -8.36 -9.41 -24.19
N LEU A 28 -7.26 -8.78 -24.63
CA LEU A 28 -6.09 -8.48 -23.81
C LEU A 28 -6.32 -7.37 -22.77
N GLU A 29 -7.38 -6.57 -22.92
CA GLU A 29 -7.68 -5.44 -22.04
C GLU A 29 -8.49 -5.83 -20.81
N ILE A 30 -9.01 -7.05 -20.76
CA ILE A 30 -9.95 -7.49 -19.72
C ILE A 30 -9.25 -8.45 -18.77
N PRO A 31 -9.41 -8.24 -17.46
CA PRO A 31 -8.88 -9.17 -16.49
C PRO A 31 -9.47 -10.56 -16.71
N HIS A 32 -8.61 -11.59 -16.63
CA HIS A 32 -9.01 -12.99 -16.77
C HIS A 32 -10.06 -13.41 -15.76
N TYR A 33 -10.03 -12.78 -14.60
CA TYR A 33 -10.92 -13.07 -13.49
C TYR A 33 -11.37 -11.78 -12.86
N GLY A 34 -12.59 -11.72 -12.43
CA GLY A 34 -13.04 -10.56 -11.71
C GLY A 34 -14.53 -10.26 -11.83
N ILE A 35 -14.92 -9.10 -11.33
CA ILE A 35 -16.27 -8.58 -11.40
C ILE A 35 -16.33 -7.53 -12.50
N ILE A 36 -17.25 -7.71 -13.44
CA ILE A 36 -17.57 -6.72 -14.47
C ILE A 36 -19.09 -6.64 -14.56
N ASP A 37 -19.61 -5.43 -14.50
CA ASP A 37 -21.06 -5.18 -14.51
C ASP A 37 -21.84 -6.11 -13.55
N ASP A 38 -21.32 -6.25 -12.32
CA ASP A 38 -21.88 -7.10 -11.26
C ASP A 38 -21.89 -8.61 -11.54
N VAL A 39 -21.16 -9.08 -12.54
CA VAL A 39 -20.98 -10.50 -12.85
C VAL A 39 -19.54 -10.91 -12.59
N TYR A 40 -19.36 -12.02 -11.90
CA TYR A 40 -18.06 -12.63 -11.70
C TYR A 40 -17.69 -13.54 -12.86
N TYR A 41 -16.48 -13.42 -13.36
CA TYR A 41 -15.89 -14.23 -14.40
C TYR A 41 -14.67 -15.00 -13.90
N ASP A 42 -14.58 -16.26 -14.23
CA ASP A 42 -13.46 -17.13 -13.91
C ASP A 42 -13.02 -17.96 -15.16
N GLU A 43 -12.05 -18.83 -14.96
CA GLU A 43 -11.51 -19.67 -16.01
C GLU A 43 -12.55 -20.54 -16.71
N SER A 44 -13.64 -20.92 -16.02
CA SER A 44 -14.72 -21.71 -16.58
C SER A 44 -15.58 -20.94 -17.56
N SER A 45 -15.56 -19.61 -17.49
CA SER A 45 -16.36 -18.71 -18.33
C SER A 45 -15.90 -18.64 -19.78
N ARG A 46 -14.72 -19.15 -20.12
CA ARG A 46 -14.09 -19.17 -21.45
C ARG A 46 -14.04 -17.83 -22.21
N VAL A 47 -14.41 -16.77 -21.54
CA VAL A 47 -14.36 -15.44 -22.13
C VAL A 47 -12.94 -14.95 -22.25
N ILE A 48 -12.03 -15.72 -21.69
CA ILE A 48 -10.73 -15.20 -21.37
C ILE A 48 -9.68 -16.02 -22.04
N CYS A 49 -9.04 -15.34 -22.89
CA CYS A 49 -7.90 -15.86 -23.56
C CYS A 49 -6.66 -15.60 -22.80
N THR A 50 -5.84 -16.53 -22.84
CA THR A 50 -4.45 -16.32 -23.02
C THR A 50 -3.61 -16.30 -21.77
N LYS A 51 -2.46 -16.60 -21.83
CA LYS A 51 -1.25 -16.53 -20.98
C LYS A 51 -1.54 -16.15 -19.53
N GLN A 52 -2.11 -17.11 -18.81
CA GLN A 52 -2.31 -16.98 -17.37
C GLN A 52 -0.98 -16.97 -16.65
N ASP A 53 -0.62 -15.80 -16.14
CA ASP A 53 0.50 -15.66 -15.25
C ASP A 53 0.10 -15.70 -13.78
N LEU A 54 -1.19 -15.43 -13.46
CA LEU A 54 -1.74 -15.56 -12.11
C LEU A 54 -2.37 -16.93 -11.87
N LYS A 55 -2.12 -17.47 -10.68
CA LYS A 55 -2.74 -18.70 -10.20
C LYS A 55 -3.88 -18.33 -9.24
N ILE A 56 -5.04 -18.92 -9.52
CA ILE A 56 -6.28 -18.60 -8.79
C ILE A 56 -6.86 -19.91 -8.26
N HIS A 57 -7.37 -19.87 -7.03
CA HIS A 57 -8.15 -20.97 -6.50
C HIS A 57 -9.52 -21.03 -7.20
N SER A 58 -9.87 -22.21 -7.69
CA SER A 58 -11.16 -22.39 -8.36
C SER A 58 -12.31 -22.24 -7.38
N LEU A 59 -13.19 -21.28 -7.64
CA LEU A 59 -14.39 -21.04 -6.83
C LEU A 59 -15.41 -22.17 -6.89
N SER A 60 -15.45 -22.86 -8.03
CA SER A 60 -16.38 -23.99 -8.23
C SER A 60 -16.04 -25.19 -7.33
N SER A 61 -14.80 -25.38 -6.98
CA SER A 61 -14.33 -26.46 -6.10
C SER A 61 -14.43 -26.12 -4.61
N LEU A 62 -14.64 -24.86 -4.25
CA LEU A 62 -14.76 -24.45 -2.86
C LEU A 62 -16.19 -24.72 -2.34
N GLU A 63 -16.28 -25.52 -1.28
CA GLU A 63 -17.53 -25.71 -0.53
C GLU A 63 -17.92 -24.41 0.21
N ALA A 64 -19.19 -24.32 0.60
CA ALA A 64 -19.64 -23.25 1.48
C ALA A 64 -19.03 -23.42 2.90
N LEU A 65 -18.93 -22.33 3.64
CA LEU A 65 -18.56 -22.36 5.05
C LEU A 65 -19.63 -23.10 5.88
N THR A 66 -19.21 -23.99 6.76
CA THR A 66 -20.06 -24.56 7.78
C THR A 66 -20.30 -23.56 8.91
N GLU A 67 -21.34 -23.78 9.74
CA GLU A 67 -21.61 -22.92 10.91
C GLU A 67 -20.41 -22.90 11.88
N GLU A 68 -19.79 -24.06 12.12
CA GLU A 68 -18.60 -24.16 12.98
C GLU A 68 -17.40 -23.38 12.41
N GLN A 69 -17.18 -23.43 11.09
CA GLN A 69 -16.14 -22.65 10.42
C GLN A 69 -16.41 -21.16 10.51
N LEU A 70 -17.66 -20.74 10.37
CA LEU A 70 -18.05 -19.33 10.50
C LEU A 70 -17.85 -18.82 11.94
N GLU A 71 -18.24 -19.59 12.94
CA GLU A 71 -18.00 -19.26 14.35
C GLU A 71 -16.50 -19.16 14.65
N TRP A 72 -15.69 -20.03 14.05
CA TRP A 72 -14.24 -19.95 14.19
C TRP A 72 -13.68 -18.67 13.58
N LEU A 73 -14.15 -18.29 12.40
CA LEU A 73 -13.77 -17.04 11.70
C LEU A 73 -14.20 -15.81 12.51
N ASP A 74 -15.41 -15.78 13.04
CA ASP A 74 -15.88 -14.69 13.91
C ASP A 74 -14.90 -14.39 15.06
N LYS A 75 -14.31 -15.43 15.64
CA LYS A 75 -13.41 -15.31 16.79
C LYS A 75 -11.96 -15.01 16.41
N ASN A 76 -11.53 -15.44 15.23
CA ASN A 76 -10.10 -15.56 14.93
C ASN A 76 -9.62 -14.78 13.71
N ILE A 77 -10.49 -14.45 12.73
CA ILE A 77 -10.02 -13.83 11.49
C ILE A 77 -9.34 -12.48 11.72
N ILE A 78 -9.82 -11.69 12.67
CA ILE A 78 -9.20 -10.40 13.03
C ILE A 78 -7.87 -10.57 13.80
N LYS A 79 -7.44 -11.81 14.04
CA LYS A 79 -6.19 -12.16 14.73
C LYS A 79 -5.15 -12.74 13.77
N LEU A 80 -5.23 -12.44 12.48
CA LEU A 80 -4.15 -12.78 11.51
C LEU A 80 -2.78 -12.31 12.01
N ARG A 81 -2.79 -11.23 12.77
CA ARG A 81 -1.67 -10.72 13.56
C ARG A 81 -2.17 -10.46 14.98
N SER A 82 -1.28 -10.49 15.96
CA SER A 82 -1.64 -10.13 17.34
C SER A 82 -2.06 -8.65 17.48
N ASP A 83 -1.59 -7.79 16.58
CA ASP A 83 -2.11 -6.45 16.39
C ASP A 83 -3.35 -6.51 15.49
N VAL A 84 -4.51 -6.31 16.10
CA VAL A 84 -5.81 -6.37 15.44
C VAL A 84 -5.92 -5.33 14.33
N ASN A 85 -5.34 -4.13 14.49
CA ASN A 85 -5.39 -3.09 13.47
C ASN A 85 -4.63 -3.50 12.20
N GLN A 86 -3.48 -4.20 12.34
CA GLN A 86 -2.75 -4.75 11.19
C GLN A 86 -3.57 -5.84 10.49
N SER A 87 -4.25 -6.70 11.25
CA SER A 87 -5.13 -7.74 10.69
C SER A 87 -6.29 -7.12 9.93
N LEU A 88 -7.00 -6.17 10.56
CA LEU A 88 -8.13 -5.47 9.95
C LEU A 88 -7.70 -4.69 8.70
N LEU A 89 -6.53 -4.06 8.71
CA LEU A 89 -6.04 -3.33 7.54
C LEU A 89 -5.94 -4.22 6.31
N GLY A 90 -5.32 -5.38 6.41
CA GLY A 90 -5.23 -6.32 5.29
C GLY A 90 -6.58 -6.90 4.87
N ILE A 91 -7.43 -7.29 5.84
CA ILE A 91 -8.75 -7.87 5.56
C ILE A 91 -9.66 -6.82 4.91
N CYS A 92 -9.71 -5.60 5.45
CA CYS A 92 -10.51 -4.51 4.88
C CYS A 92 -10.00 -4.12 3.49
N TRP A 93 -8.68 -4.13 3.27
CA TRP A 93 -8.12 -3.94 1.94
C TRP A 93 -8.61 -5.03 0.97
N ALA A 94 -8.61 -6.31 1.37
CA ALA A 94 -9.08 -7.39 0.53
C ALA A 94 -10.60 -7.28 0.24
N LEU A 95 -11.40 -7.11 1.28
CA LEU A 95 -12.87 -7.06 1.12
C LEU A 95 -13.36 -5.82 0.37
N GLY A 96 -12.72 -4.66 0.60
CA GLY A 96 -13.05 -3.44 -0.15
C GLY A 96 -12.89 -3.60 -1.66
N ARG A 97 -11.94 -4.44 -2.08
CA ARG A 97 -11.72 -4.70 -3.51
C ARG A 97 -12.92 -5.34 -4.22
N PHE A 98 -13.73 -6.12 -3.53
CA PHE A 98 -14.96 -6.67 -4.12
C PHE A 98 -16.00 -5.60 -4.45
N HIS A 99 -15.93 -4.43 -3.83
CA HIS A 99 -16.94 -3.37 -3.94
C HIS A 99 -16.49 -2.19 -4.79
N ILE A 100 -15.18 -2.00 -4.96
CA ILE A 100 -14.61 -0.85 -5.66
C ILE A 100 -13.86 -1.34 -6.89
N SER A 101 -14.37 -1.02 -8.07
CA SER A 101 -13.80 -1.41 -9.37
C SER A 101 -12.86 -0.36 -9.98
N GLU A 102 -12.91 0.86 -9.47
CA GLU A 102 -12.09 2.00 -9.92
C GLU A 102 -10.67 1.94 -9.39
N SER A 103 -10.04 3.11 -9.21
CA SER A 103 -8.74 3.26 -8.54
C SER A 103 -8.71 2.52 -7.20
N TYR A 104 -7.61 1.82 -6.91
CA TYR A 104 -7.52 1.05 -5.69
C TYR A 104 -6.14 1.17 -5.05
N PRO A 105 -6.06 1.39 -3.72
CA PRO A 105 -4.78 1.54 -3.05
C PRO A 105 -3.94 0.27 -3.13
N ILE A 106 -2.64 0.46 -3.35
CA ILE A 106 -1.66 -0.61 -3.26
C ILE A 106 -1.45 -0.94 -1.79
N LEU A 107 -1.43 -2.22 -1.43
CA LEU A 107 -1.09 -2.63 -0.06
C LEU A 107 0.43 -2.79 0.05
N GLU A 108 1.05 -2.00 0.91
CA GLU A 108 2.47 -2.11 1.23
C GLU A 108 2.67 -2.78 2.58
N VAL A 109 3.54 -3.82 2.60
CA VAL A 109 3.86 -4.58 3.79
C VAL A 109 5.36 -4.54 4.03
N SER A 110 5.79 -3.74 5.00
CA SER A 110 7.20 -3.60 5.36
C SER A 110 7.57 -4.38 6.63
N GLY A 111 8.87 -4.53 6.85
CA GLY A 111 9.40 -5.08 8.09
C GLY A 111 10.62 -5.96 7.90
N THR A 112 11.37 -6.22 8.98
CA THR A 112 12.62 -6.97 8.95
C THR A 112 12.45 -8.40 8.46
N THR A 113 13.55 -9.07 8.15
CA THR A 113 13.53 -10.48 7.71
C THR A 113 12.91 -11.39 8.77
N SER A 114 12.20 -12.44 8.33
CA SER A 114 11.64 -13.52 9.15
C SER A 114 10.56 -13.10 10.16
N ILE A 115 9.82 -12.02 9.88
CA ILE A 115 8.70 -11.58 10.73
C ILE A 115 7.32 -12.06 10.24
N GLY A 116 7.28 -12.88 9.18
CA GLY A 116 6.04 -13.43 8.62
C GLY A 116 5.35 -12.50 7.62
N LYS A 117 6.12 -11.66 6.88
CA LYS A 117 5.56 -10.85 5.79
C LYS A 117 4.91 -11.69 4.70
N THR A 118 5.65 -12.66 4.21
CA THR A 118 5.20 -13.54 3.11
C THR A 118 3.93 -14.30 3.48
N GLU A 119 3.85 -14.82 4.72
CA GLU A 119 2.63 -15.46 5.21
C GLU A 119 1.46 -14.50 5.32
N TYR A 120 1.72 -13.27 5.83
CA TYR A 120 0.65 -12.27 5.94
C TYR A 120 0.10 -11.88 4.56
N VAL A 121 0.96 -11.61 3.58
CA VAL A 121 0.51 -11.26 2.21
C VAL A 121 -0.15 -12.45 1.51
N GLU A 122 0.30 -13.67 1.78
CA GLU A 122 -0.36 -14.90 1.31
C GLU A 122 -1.78 -14.99 1.86
N PHE A 123 -1.98 -14.79 3.17
CA PHE A 123 -3.29 -14.85 3.80
C PHE A 123 -4.25 -13.79 3.21
N ILE A 124 -3.79 -12.56 3.06
CA ILE A 124 -4.59 -11.51 2.43
C ILE A 124 -4.93 -11.85 0.97
N SER A 125 -3.94 -12.36 0.23
CA SER A 125 -4.14 -12.78 -1.15
C SER A 125 -5.17 -13.90 -1.27
N ARG A 126 -5.20 -14.88 -0.36
CA ARG A 126 -6.13 -16.01 -0.35
C ARG A 126 -7.59 -15.57 -0.17
N ILE A 127 -7.86 -14.50 0.57
CA ILE A 127 -9.22 -13.92 0.66
C ILE A 127 -9.72 -13.50 -0.74
N LEU A 128 -8.81 -13.09 -1.61
CA LEU A 128 -9.07 -12.69 -3.00
C LEU A 128 -8.70 -13.80 -4.01
N PHE A 129 -8.73 -15.05 -3.59
CA PHE A 129 -8.50 -16.27 -4.41
C PHE A 129 -7.09 -16.41 -4.98
N GLY A 130 -6.15 -15.60 -4.54
CA GLY A 130 -4.74 -15.75 -4.90
C GLY A 130 -4.05 -16.86 -4.10
N ASN A 131 -2.89 -17.29 -4.56
CA ASN A 131 -2.06 -18.26 -3.86
C ASN A 131 -0.59 -17.79 -3.78
N LYS A 132 0.25 -18.58 -3.13
CA LYS A 132 1.69 -18.28 -2.97
C LYS A 132 2.46 -18.16 -4.29
N GLU A 133 1.96 -18.77 -5.37
CA GLU A 133 2.60 -18.69 -6.69
C GLU A 133 2.47 -17.30 -7.32
N ASN A 134 1.53 -16.48 -6.82
CA ASN A 134 1.37 -15.08 -7.21
C ASN A 134 2.39 -14.16 -6.53
N ILE A 135 3.20 -14.67 -5.60
CA ILE A 135 4.29 -13.94 -4.95
C ILE A 135 5.55 -14.06 -5.81
N LYS A 136 6.01 -12.95 -6.35
CA LYS A 136 7.18 -12.90 -7.24
C LYS A 136 8.23 -11.94 -6.68
N SER A 137 9.50 -12.38 -6.67
CA SER A 137 10.59 -11.48 -6.27
C SER A 137 10.82 -10.39 -7.31
N PHE A 138 10.93 -9.14 -6.85
CA PHE A 138 11.19 -7.97 -7.70
C PHE A 138 12.42 -8.14 -8.58
N THR A 139 13.46 -8.79 -8.09
CA THR A 139 14.73 -8.97 -8.81
C THR A 139 14.60 -9.85 -10.04
N THR A 140 13.68 -10.81 -10.04
CA THR A 140 13.48 -11.79 -11.12
C THR A 140 12.48 -11.35 -12.18
N LEU A 141 11.64 -10.35 -11.89
CA LEU A 141 10.61 -9.87 -12.80
C LEU A 141 11.20 -8.99 -13.91
N SER A 142 10.75 -9.19 -15.13
CA SER A 142 10.92 -8.24 -16.23
C SER A 142 9.80 -7.18 -16.20
N ASN A 143 10.04 -6.03 -16.84
CA ASN A 143 9.03 -4.98 -16.95
C ASN A 143 7.78 -5.43 -17.71
N HIS A 144 7.94 -6.31 -18.71
CA HIS A 144 6.82 -6.92 -19.40
C HIS A 144 5.97 -7.79 -18.48
N GLN A 145 6.61 -8.64 -17.65
CA GLN A 145 5.89 -9.46 -16.66
C GLN A 145 5.14 -8.61 -15.65
N ILE A 146 5.74 -7.50 -15.18
CA ILE A 146 5.06 -6.59 -14.24
C ILE A 146 3.78 -6.03 -14.88
N ARG A 147 3.82 -5.60 -16.14
CA ARG A 147 2.63 -5.11 -16.85
C ARG A 147 1.59 -6.20 -17.09
N SER A 148 2.04 -7.37 -17.54
CA SER A 148 1.17 -8.52 -17.80
C SER A 148 0.43 -8.94 -16.53
N LEU A 149 1.14 -9.17 -15.42
CA LEU A 149 0.54 -9.54 -14.14
C LEU A 149 -0.41 -8.46 -13.59
N SER A 150 -0.08 -7.18 -13.82
CA SER A 150 -0.94 -6.07 -13.40
C SER A 150 -2.21 -5.89 -14.22
N SER A 151 -2.41 -6.68 -15.29
CA SER A 151 -3.58 -6.64 -16.17
C SER A 151 -4.41 -7.94 -16.16
N CYS A 152 -4.08 -8.91 -15.27
CA CYS A 152 -4.70 -10.23 -15.31
C CYS A 152 -6.04 -10.32 -14.60
N SER A 153 -6.29 -9.53 -13.56
CA SER A 153 -7.50 -9.63 -12.74
C SER A 153 -7.83 -8.29 -12.10
N ASN A 154 -9.10 -8.01 -11.90
CA ASN A 154 -9.51 -6.87 -11.08
C ASN A 154 -9.89 -7.26 -9.63
N ILE A 155 -9.74 -8.53 -9.27
CA ILE A 155 -9.99 -9.02 -7.89
C ILE A 155 -8.74 -9.67 -7.32
N THR A 156 -8.22 -10.72 -7.99
CA THR A 156 -7.12 -11.52 -7.48
C THR A 156 -5.82 -10.73 -7.53
N PRO A 157 -5.16 -10.53 -6.39
CA PRO A 157 -3.94 -9.75 -6.33
C PRO A 157 -2.72 -10.56 -6.79
N TRP A 158 -1.69 -9.85 -7.15
CA TRP A 158 -0.36 -10.39 -7.20
C TRP A 158 0.58 -9.62 -6.27
N VAL A 159 1.68 -10.23 -5.89
CA VAL A 159 2.59 -9.69 -4.89
C VAL A 159 3.97 -9.49 -5.50
N ILE A 160 4.51 -8.29 -5.37
CA ILE A 160 5.93 -8.01 -5.62
C ILE A 160 6.65 -8.11 -4.28
N ASP A 161 7.43 -9.17 -4.11
CA ASP A 161 8.19 -9.39 -2.88
C ASP A 161 9.64 -8.92 -3.03
N GLU A 162 10.29 -8.67 -1.89
CA GLU A 162 11.70 -8.26 -1.81
C GLU A 162 12.04 -7.01 -2.62
N VAL A 163 11.16 -5.99 -2.58
CA VAL A 163 11.45 -4.73 -3.26
C VAL A 163 12.58 -4.01 -2.55
N LYS A 164 13.78 -4.10 -3.15
CA LYS A 164 14.99 -3.38 -2.70
C LYS A 164 15.47 -2.48 -3.85
N ILE A 165 15.53 -1.18 -3.61
CA ILE A 165 15.91 -0.19 -4.63
C ILE A 165 17.40 0.22 -4.45
N THR A 166 18.24 -0.70 -4.04
CA THR A 166 19.67 -0.47 -3.85
C THR A 166 20.48 -1.05 -5.01
N GLY A 167 21.33 -0.23 -5.65
CA GLY A 167 22.17 -0.64 -6.78
C GLY A 167 21.85 0.09 -8.09
N LYS A 168 22.86 0.26 -8.97
CA LYS A 168 22.74 1.08 -10.19
C LYS A 168 21.71 0.54 -11.18
N ASN A 169 21.68 -0.76 -11.41
CA ASN A 169 20.74 -1.41 -12.35
C ASN A 169 19.30 -1.48 -11.79
N LEU A 170 19.14 -1.44 -10.46
CA LEU A 170 17.83 -1.47 -9.80
C LEU A 170 17.16 -0.09 -9.78
N LYS A 171 17.92 0.99 -9.90
CA LYS A 171 17.35 2.36 -9.95
C LYS A 171 16.50 2.58 -11.21
N GLU A 172 16.97 2.16 -12.38
CA GLU A 172 16.19 2.27 -13.62
C GLU A 172 14.91 1.41 -13.56
N LYS A 173 15.04 0.18 -13.08
CA LYS A 173 13.90 -0.71 -12.87
C LYS A 173 12.90 -0.15 -11.84
N ALA A 174 13.37 0.55 -10.81
CA ALA A 174 12.54 1.21 -9.83
C ALA A 174 11.74 2.38 -10.43
N ILE A 175 12.34 3.19 -11.30
CA ILE A 175 11.64 4.29 -11.99
C ILE A 175 10.46 3.74 -12.80
N GLU A 176 10.68 2.64 -13.52
CA GLU A 176 9.61 2.00 -14.28
C GLU A 176 8.56 1.37 -13.36
N LEU A 177 8.98 0.69 -12.28
CA LEU A 177 8.07 0.18 -11.27
C LEU A 177 7.16 1.31 -10.77
N TYR A 178 7.72 2.45 -10.36
CA TYR A 178 6.93 3.58 -9.87
C TYR A 178 5.93 4.11 -10.92
N SER A 179 6.31 4.10 -12.19
CA SER A 179 5.38 4.47 -13.27
C SER A 179 4.20 3.48 -13.36
N ILE A 180 4.49 2.19 -13.27
CA ILE A 180 3.47 1.13 -13.30
C ILE A 180 2.59 1.21 -12.04
N LEU A 181 3.16 1.41 -10.85
CA LEU A 181 2.39 1.55 -9.60
C LEU A 181 1.37 2.70 -9.68
N ARG A 182 1.78 3.86 -10.22
CA ARG A 182 0.86 4.97 -10.47
C ARG A 182 -0.26 4.58 -11.42
N ALA A 183 0.06 3.88 -12.49
CA ALA A 183 -0.92 3.46 -13.48
C ALA A 183 -1.86 2.37 -12.96
N VAL A 184 -1.37 1.43 -12.15
CA VAL A 184 -2.21 0.41 -11.45
C VAL A 184 -3.20 1.09 -10.51
N TYR A 185 -2.72 2.01 -9.66
CA TYR A 185 -3.60 2.75 -8.77
C TYR A 185 -4.71 3.50 -9.54
N ASP A 186 -4.34 4.20 -10.60
CA ASP A 186 -5.25 5.00 -11.42
C ASP A 186 -6.08 4.14 -12.40
N ASN A 187 -5.94 2.81 -12.40
CA ASN A 187 -6.61 1.87 -13.31
C ASN A 187 -6.44 2.26 -14.80
N LYS A 188 -5.21 2.65 -15.18
CA LYS A 188 -4.88 3.18 -16.50
C LYS A 188 -4.48 2.08 -17.49
N THR A 189 -4.70 2.36 -18.77
CA THR A 189 -4.15 1.58 -19.88
C THR A 189 -2.76 2.06 -20.24
N ILE A 190 -1.83 1.13 -20.41
CA ILE A 190 -0.46 1.39 -20.89
C ILE A 190 -0.25 0.67 -22.22
N ASN A 191 0.28 1.38 -23.21
CA ASN A 191 0.60 0.83 -24.50
C ASN A 191 2.06 0.42 -24.57
N GLN A 192 2.33 -0.75 -25.13
CA GLN A 192 3.67 -1.24 -25.39
C GLN A 192 3.79 -1.58 -26.89
N GLY A 193 4.69 -0.87 -27.60
CA GLY A 193 5.08 -1.25 -28.95
C GLY A 193 5.92 -2.55 -28.94
N ASN A 194 5.65 -3.43 -29.89
CA ASN A 194 6.50 -4.59 -30.15
C ASN A 194 7.29 -4.41 -31.46
N ILE A 195 8.23 -5.34 -31.72
CA ILE A 195 9.13 -5.30 -32.89
C ILE A 195 8.36 -5.28 -34.24
N THR A 196 7.11 -5.74 -34.25
CA THR A 196 6.23 -5.77 -35.43
C THR A 196 5.40 -4.51 -35.60
N ALA A 197 5.69 -3.44 -34.85
CA ALA A 197 4.93 -2.17 -34.82
C ALA A 197 3.47 -2.32 -34.38
N LYS A 198 3.08 -3.45 -33.82
CA LYS A 198 1.78 -3.61 -33.15
C LYS A 198 1.86 -3.05 -31.73
N LEU A 199 0.84 -2.33 -31.32
CA LEU A 199 0.67 -1.87 -29.95
C LEU A 199 -0.03 -2.97 -29.16
N THR A 200 0.55 -3.37 -28.04
CA THR A 200 -0.12 -4.20 -27.03
C THR A 200 -0.58 -3.27 -25.92
N GLU A 201 -1.86 -3.30 -25.63
CA GLU A 201 -2.46 -2.52 -24.57
C GLU A 201 -2.63 -3.37 -23.30
N PHE A 202 -2.28 -2.78 -22.16
CA PHE A 202 -2.42 -3.40 -20.84
C PHE A 202 -3.30 -2.49 -19.98
N LYS A 203 -4.49 -2.92 -19.65
CA LYS A 203 -5.33 -2.26 -18.64
C LYS A 203 -4.88 -2.69 -17.26
N LEU A 204 -4.18 -1.82 -16.55
CA LEU A 204 -3.57 -2.13 -15.26
C LEU A 204 -4.60 -1.99 -14.14
N CYS A 205 -5.30 -3.07 -13.83
CA CYS A 205 -6.42 -3.12 -12.87
C CYS A 205 -6.22 -4.15 -11.75
N THR A 206 -5.16 -4.95 -11.81
CA THR A 206 -4.93 -6.01 -10.82
C THR A 206 -4.54 -5.39 -9.47
N PRO A 207 -5.21 -5.77 -8.37
CA PRO A 207 -4.82 -5.35 -7.04
C PRO A 207 -3.37 -5.76 -6.75
N LEU A 208 -2.59 -4.85 -6.20
CA LEU A 208 -1.16 -5.06 -6.02
C LEU A 208 -0.78 -5.00 -4.55
N ILE A 209 -0.01 -5.99 -4.13
CA ILE A 209 0.64 -6.00 -2.82
C ILE A 209 2.15 -5.89 -3.04
N ILE A 210 2.79 -4.99 -2.30
CA ILE A 210 4.24 -4.85 -2.28
C ILE A 210 4.75 -5.28 -0.92
N SER A 211 5.79 -6.11 -0.91
CA SER A 211 6.44 -6.56 0.30
C SER A 211 7.94 -6.23 0.27
N GLY A 212 8.47 -5.70 1.36
CA GLY A 212 9.87 -5.30 1.45
C GLY A 212 10.42 -5.23 2.88
N GLU A 213 11.72 -5.01 3.02
CA GLU A 213 12.32 -4.77 4.33
C GLU A 213 12.06 -3.35 4.82
N THR A 214 11.97 -2.40 3.89
CA THR A 214 11.71 -0.98 4.14
C THR A 214 10.53 -0.51 3.28
N GLU A 215 9.86 0.51 3.73
CA GLU A 215 8.81 1.18 2.96
C GLU A 215 9.39 1.90 1.74
N LEU A 216 8.57 2.02 0.69
CA LEU A 216 8.95 2.81 -0.49
C LEU A 216 8.94 4.30 -0.14
N SER A 217 9.97 5.01 -0.60
CA SER A 217 10.22 6.41 -0.20
C SER A 217 9.63 7.47 -1.13
N ASP A 218 9.15 7.11 -2.31
CA ASP A 218 8.58 8.07 -3.26
C ASP A 218 7.22 8.59 -2.78
N VAL A 219 7.15 9.87 -2.44
CA VAL A 219 5.95 10.54 -1.89
C VAL A 219 4.74 10.37 -2.82
N SER A 220 4.94 10.44 -4.14
CA SER A 220 3.85 10.30 -5.11
C SER A 220 3.26 8.90 -5.13
N ILE A 221 4.04 7.90 -4.70
CA ILE A 221 3.61 6.51 -4.56
C ILE A 221 2.98 6.30 -3.18
N LYS A 222 3.56 6.86 -2.11
CA LYS A 222 2.99 6.76 -0.75
C LYS A 222 1.52 7.20 -0.69
N ASN A 223 1.17 8.29 -1.37
CA ASN A 223 -0.23 8.74 -1.44
C ASN A 223 -1.17 7.80 -2.22
N ARG A 224 -0.63 6.74 -2.84
CA ARG A 224 -1.38 5.69 -3.54
C ARG A 224 -1.36 4.35 -2.81
N MET A 225 -0.84 4.33 -1.61
CA MET A 225 -0.64 3.11 -0.82
C MET A 225 -1.39 3.17 0.50
N ILE A 226 -1.70 1.99 0.98
CA ILE A 226 -1.98 1.71 2.39
C ILE A 226 -0.82 0.88 2.90
N SER A 227 -0.03 1.42 3.81
CA SER A 227 1.18 0.75 4.28
C SER A 227 0.95 0.13 5.67
N THR A 228 1.61 -0.98 5.94
CA THR A 228 1.71 -1.57 7.28
C THR A 228 3.11 -2.07 7.53
N SER A 229 3.64 -1.81 8.73
CA SER A 229 4.94 -2.31 9.15
C SER A 229 4.77 -3.41 10.18
N LEU A 230 5.26 -4.60 9.85
CA LEU A 230 5.18 -5.76 10.72
C LEU A 230 6.41 -5.83 11.63
N ASN A 231 6.21 -6.28 12.85
CA ASN A 231 7.30 -6.52 13.80
C ASN A 231 7.20 -7.92 14.45
N LYS A 232 8.28 -8.37 15.10
CA LYS A 232 8.36 -9.71 15.70
C LYS A 232 7.35 -9.93 16.84
N LYS A 233 6.95 -8.86 17.52
CA LYS A 233 6.01 -8.94 18.66
C LYS A 233 4.57 -9.20 18.19
N ASN A 234 4.26 -8.91 16.94
CA ASN A 234 2.90 -8.96 16.39
C ASN A 234 2.63 -10.19 15.53
N LYS A 235 3.22 -11.34 15.84
CA LYS A 235 2.89 -12.61 15.18
C LYS A 235 1.53 -13.12 15.68
N SER A 236 0.80 -13.84 14.81
CA SER A 236 -0.38 -14.60 15.21
C SER A 236 0.01 -15.76 16.16
N SER A 237 -0.96 -16.32 16.90
CA SER A 237 -0.73 -17.57 17.63
C SER A 237 -0.43 -18.71 16.65
N ASP A 238 0.37 -19.69 17.09
CA ASP A 238 0.73 -20.84 16.28
C ASP A 238 -0.49 -21.64 15.82
N GLU A 239 -1.53 -21.72 16.64
CA GLU A 239 -2.79 -22.41 16.33
C GLU A 239 -3.54 -21.71 15.19
N ILE A 240 -3.73 -20.39 15.26
CA ILE A 240 -4.41 -19.61 14.23
C ILE A 240 -3.60 -19.70 12.93
N PHE A 241 -2.28 -19.51 13.01
CA PHE A 241 -1.38 -19.61 11.86
C PHE A 241 -1.49 -20.97 11.18
N PHE A 242 -1.41 -22.06 11.97
CA PHE A 242 -1.51 -23.42 11.45
C PHE A 242 -2.86 -23.65 10.74
N THR A 243 -3.96 -23.28 11.39
CA THR A 243 -5.30 -23.45 10.82
C THR A 243 -5.43 -22.70 9.48
N LEU A 244 -5.06 -21.42 9.44
CA LEU A 244 -5.16 -20.60 8.23
C LEU A 244 -4.24 -21.07 7.10
N LYS A 245 -3.08 -21.64 7.45
CA LYS A 245 -2.11 -22.13 6.47
C LYS A 245 -2.53 -23.44 5.82
N HIS A 246 -3.19 -24.34 6.58
CA HIS A 246 -3.47 -25.71 6.15
C HIS A 246 -4.95 -25.97 5.81
N THR A 247 -5.76 -24.93 5.82
CA THR A 247 -7.19 -25.02 5.46
C THR A 247 -7.52 -24.03 4.35
N ASP A 248 -8.68 -24.19 3.74
CA ASP A 248 -9.24 -23.29 2.72
C ASP A 248 -10.20 -22.23 3.30
N LEU A 249 -10.09 -21.95 4.60
CA LEU A 249 -11.00 -21.05 5.32
C LEU A 249 -10.98 -19.62 4.75
N LEU A 250 -9.81 -19.12 4.37
CA LEU A 250 -9.69 -17.75 3.82
C LEU A 250 -10.33 -17.63 2.44
N GLU A 251 -10.15 -18.63 1.59
CA GLU A 251 -10.79 -18.70 0.28
C GLU A 251 -12.30 -18.87 0.39
N LYS A 252 -12.77 -19.72 1.30
CA LYS A 252 -14.19 -19.86 1.60
C LYS A 252 -14.81 -18.58 2.15
N PHE A 253 -14.07 -17.86 2.99
CA PHE A 253 -14.47 -16.54 3.50
C PHE A 253 -14.56 -15.52 2.37
N GLY A 254 -13.58 -15.47 1.48
CA GLY A 254 -13.61 -14.66 0.28
C GLY A 254 -14.78 -14.99 -0.64
N LYS A 255 -15.08 -16.28 -0.82
CA LYS A 255 -16.26 -16.73 -1.59
C LYS A 255 -17.57 -16.22 -0.98
N LEU A 256 -17.71 -16.31 0.35
CA LEU A 256 -18.89 -15.78 1.05
C LEU A 256 -19.01 -14.26 0.85
N ALA A 257 -17.89 -13.51 0.96
CA ALA A 257 -17.87 -12.08 0.73
C ALA A 257 -18.27 -11.71 -0.71
N LEU A 258 -17.74 -12.43 -1.70
CA LEU A 258 -18.07 -12.23 -3.11
C LEU A 258 -19.55 -12.53 -3.37
N GLN A 259 -20.10 -13.65 -2.85
CA GLN A 259 -21.50 -13.98 -2.97
C GLN A 259 -22.37 -12.86 -2.40
N ARG A 260 -22.05 -12.37 -1.20
CA ARG A 260 -22.77 -11.26 -0.57
C ARG A 260 -22.75 -10.00 -1.43
N ARG A 261 -21.58 -9.70 -2.05
CA ARG A 261 -21.43 -8.58 -2.98
C ARG A 261 -22.32 -8.73 -4.22
N LEU A 262 -22.37 -9.94 -4.80
CA LEU A 262 -23.20 -10.21 -5.99
C LEU A 262 -24.70 -10.17 -5.67
N ASP A 263 -25.10 -10.65 -4.49
CA ASP A 263 -26.51 -10.69 -4.07
C ASP A 263 -27.05 -9.30 -3.69
N LYS A 264 -26.25 -8.48 -3.03
CA LYS A 264 -26.69 -7.19 -2.45
C LYS A 264 -26.25 -5.95 -3.23
N GLY A 265 -25.38 -6.11 -4.21
CA GLY A 265 -24.73 -4.99 -4.90
C GLY A 265 -23.49 -4.46 -4.18
N ALA A 266 -22.84 -3.46 -4.79
CA ALA A 266 -21.66 -2.82 -4.21
C ALA A 266 -22.03 -1.95 -3.01
N ILE A 267 -21.20 -2.03 -1.97
CA ILE A 267 -21.22 -1.04 -0.88
C ILE A 267 -20.56 0.23 -1.41
N ASP A 268 -21.30 1.33 -1.37
CA ASP A 268 -20.79 2.65 -1.67
C ASP A 268 -20.89 3.53 -0.44
N ILE A 269 -19.75 4.11 -0.01
CA ILE A 269 -19.69 5.07 1.09
C ILE A 269 -19.42 6.45 0.48
N PRO A 270 -20.33 7.42 0.63
CA PRO A 270 -20.10 8.76 0.13
C PRO A 270 -18.86 9.41 0.74
N LEU A 271 -18.07 10.15 -0.05
CA LEU A 271 -16.87 10.83 0.45
C LEU A 271 -17.15 11.79 1.60
N GLN A 272 -18.36 12.34 1.68
CA GLN A 272 -18.75 13.19 2.81
C GLN A 272 -18.79 12.40 4.12
N GLU A 273 -19.35 11.19 4.10
CA GLU A 273 -19.35 10.29 5.27
C GLU A 273 -17.93 9.87 5.65
N VAL A 274 -17.07 9.59 4.67
CA VAL A 274 -15.65 9.30 4.90
C VAL A 274 -14.96 10.43 5.63
N LYS A 275 -15.21 11.69 5.27
CA LYS A 275 -14.65 12.87 5.94
C LYS A 275 -15.11 13.02 7.40
N GLU A 276 -16.28 12.51 7.74
CA GLU A 276 -16.78 12.51 9.11
C GLU A 276 -16.03 11.50 9.99
N PHE A 277 -15.63 10.36 9.42
CA PHE A 277 -14.84 9.35 10.11
C PHE A 277 -13.34 9.70 10.14
N LEU A 278 -12.81 10.25 9.05
CA LEU A 278 -11.39 10.54 8.86
C LEU A 278 -11.14 12.05 8.86
N LYS A 279 -11.43 12.70 9.99
CA LYS A 279 -11.46 14.16 10.14
C LYS A 279 -10.11 14.84 9.92
N ASP A 280 -9.02 14.16 10.24
CA ASP A 280 -7.67 14.72 10.17
C ASP A 280 -7.03 14.53 8.79
N VAL A 281 -7.64 13.72 7.92
CA VAL A 281 -7.15 13.43 6.56
C VAL A 281 -7.55 14.56 5.62
N LYS A 282 -6.56 15.28 5.06
CA LYS A 282 -6.78 16.43 4.17
C LYS A 282 -6.54 16.09 2.69
N ASP A 283 -5.62 15.17 2.42
CA ASP A 283 -5.30 14.75 1.05
C ASP A 283 -6.46 13.95 0.44
N GLU A 284 -6.93 14.34 -0.75
CA GLU A 284 -8.09 13.72 -1.39
C GLU A 284 -7.83 12.25 -1.78
N ARG A 285 -6.59 11.88 -2.13
CA ARG A 285 -6.24 10.49 -2.44
C ARG A 285 -6.24 9.65 -1.17
N GLN A 286 -5.72 10.18 -0.08
CA GLN A 286 -5.76 9.49 1.21
C GLN A 286 -7.19 9.34 1.73
N LEU A 287 -8.07 10.33 1.52
CA LEU A 287 -9.49 10.18 1.78
C LEU A 287 -10.12 9.08 0.91
N TYR A 288 -9.74 9.02 -0.36
CA TYR A 288 -10.21 7.94 -1.24
C TYR A 288 -9.67 6.57 -0.80
N ASN A 289 -8.40 6.48 -0.43
CA ASN A 289 -7.84 5.26 0.16
C ASN A 289 -8.61 4.86 1.44
N GLY A 290 -8.92 5.82 2.29
CA GLY A 290 -9.76 5.64 3.47
C GLY A 290 -11.15 5.12 3.13
N ARG A 291 -11.79 5.65 2.07
CA ARG A 291 -13.06 5.12 1.54
C ARG A 291 -12.95 3.63 1.20
N CYS A 292 -11.89 3.23 0.52
CA CYS A 292 -11.66 1.81 0.19
C CYS A 292 -11.59 0.94 1.45
N MET A 293 -10.88 1.42 2.48
CA MET A 293 -10.73 0.70 3.75
C MET A 293 -12.04 0.63 4.54
N LEU A 294 -12.78 1.74 4.64
CA LEU A 294 -14.07 1.79 5.33
C LEU A 294 -15.13 0.94 4.61
N THR A 295 -15.10 0.89 3.28
CA THR A 295 -15.93 -0.01 2.48
C THR A 295 -15.66 -1.47 2.83
N GLY A 296 -14.38 -1.84 2.92
CA GLY A 296 -13.97 -3.18 3.37
C GLY A 296 -14.37 -3.49 4.81
N LEU A 297 -14.26 -2.51 5.71
CA LEU A 297 -14.72 -2.66 7.10
C LEU A 297 -16.24 -2.89 7.16
N LYS A 298 -17.01 -2.13 6.41
CA LYS A 298 -18.47 -2.32 6.34
C LYS A 298 -18.83 -3.70 5.77
N ALA A 299 -18.14 -4.13 4.71
CA ALA A 299 -18.30 -5.47 4.16
C ALA A 299 -17.97 -6.56 5.22
N LEU A 300 -16.91 -6.37 5.99
CA LEU A 300 -16.50 -7.29 7.05
C LEU A 300 -17.57 -7.39 8.15
N THR A 301 -18.12 -6.26 8.59
CA THR A 301 -19.16 -6.23 9.64
C THR A 301 -20.51 -6.84 9.19
N GLU A 302 -20.75 -6.97 7.89
CA GLU A 302 -21.89 -7.71 7.36
C GLU A 302 -21.69 -9.24 7.36
N LEU A 303 -20.44 -9.70 7.46
CA LEU A 303 -20.08 -11.12 7.39
C LEU A 303 -19.85 -11.72 8.77
N ILE A 304 -19.21 -10.96 9.67
CA ILE A 304 -18.82 -11.40 11.01
C ILE A 304 -19.18 -10.37 12.08
N LYS A 305 -19.28 -10.83 13.31
CA LYS A 305 -19.56 -9.97 14.47
C LYS A 305 -18.24 -9.39 15.00
N ILE A 306 -18.12 -8.07 14.95
CA ILE A 306 -16.96 -7.34 15.51
C ILE A 306 -17.46 -6.41 16.62
N ASP A 307 -16.73 -6.37 17.72
CA ASP A 307 -17.01 -5.44 18.81
C ASP A 307 -16.89 -3.99 18.33
N SER A 308 -17.88 -3.18 18.68
CA SER A 308 -17.92 -1.76 18.29
C SER A 308 -16.68 -0.98 18.76
N LYS A 309 -16.08 -1.37 19.88
CA LYS A 309 -14.84 -0.78 20.37
C LYS A 309 -13.68 -1.04 19.39
N ILE A 310 -13.55 -2.27 18.88
CA ILE A 310 -12.52 -2.62 17.89
C ILE A 310 -12.72 -1.82 16.59
N ILE A 311 -13.98 -1.65 16.16
CA ILE A 311 -14.30 -0.84 14.98
C ILE A 311 -13.84 0.61 15.20
N THR A 312 -14.18 1.20 16.34
CA THR A 312 -13.79 2.58 16.69
C THR A 312 -12.27 2.73 16.72
N GLU A 313 -11.57 1.83 17.41
CA GLU A 313 -10.09 1.85 17.49
C GLU A 313 -9.44 1.72 16.11
N PHE A 314 -10.01 0.90 15.21
CA PHE A 314 -9.51 0.76 13.85
C PHE A 314 -9.76 2.02 13.00
N VAL A 315 -10.92 2.66 13.11
CA VAL A 315 -11.20 3.93 12.42
C VAL A 315 -10.26 5.03 12.89
N GLU A 316 -10.00 5.14 14.19
CA GLU A 316 -9.02 6.07 14.75
C GLU A 316 -7.58 5.75 14.27
N PHE A 317 -7.23 4.46 14.20
CA PHE A 317 -5.95 4.03 13.63
C PHE A 317 -5.83 4.46 12.16
N LEU A 318 -6.87 4.23 11.34
CA LEU A 318 -6.89 4.67 9.94
C LEU A 318 -6.77 6.19 9.82
N ASN A 319 -7.54 6.93 10.62
CA ASN A 319 -7.51 8.39 10.62
C ASN A 319 -6.09 8.91 10.88
N ARG A 320 -5.45 8.43 11.95
CA ARG A 320 -4.06 8.81 12.27
C ARG A 320 -3.08 8.42 11.18
N ARG A 321 -3.23 7.22 10.59
CA ARG A 321 -2.29 6.70 9.59
C ARG A 321 -2.41 7.44 8.25
N LEU A 322 -3.62 7.76 7.81
CA LEU A 322 -3.88 8.46 6.55
C LEU A 322 -3.72 9.98 6.68
N ALA A 323 -3.92 10.53 7.89
CA ALA A 323 -3.65 11.94 8.20
C ALA A 323 -2.16 12.25 8.28
N ASN A 324 -1.31 11.24 8.52
CA ASN A 324 0.13 11.41 8.41
C ASN A 324 0.49 11.62 6.92
N GLU A 325 0.14 12.82 6.42
CA GLU A 325 0.90 13.41 5.34
C GLU A 325 2.36 13.23 5.72
N TYR A 326 3.16 12.70 4.80
CA TYR A 326 4.61 12.75 4.96
C TYR A 326 4.98 14.21 5.21
N ASN A 327 4.99 14.58 6.48
CA ASN A 327 5.38 15.90 6.89
C ASN A 327 6.91 15.87 6.96
N VAL A 328 7.52 16.46 5.96
CA VAL A 328 8.99 16.53 5.88
C VAL A 328 9.59 17.16 7.14
N VAL A 329 8.86 18.06 7.80
CA VAL A 329 9.30 18.69 9.04
C VAL A 329 9.29 17.68 10.19
N SER A 330 8.19 16.93 10.37
CA SER A 330 8.11 15.89 11.41
C SER A 330 9.15 14.81 11.20
N ASN A 331 9.30 14.32 9.96
CA ASN A 331 10.33 13.32 9.64
C ASN A 331 11.76 13.86 9.87
N PHE A 332 12.00 15.14 9.55
CA PHE A 332 13.29 15.77 9.83
C PHE A 332 13.56 15.89 11.33
N LEU A 333 12.53 16.21 12.14
CA LEU A 333 12.66 16.30 13.59
C LEU A 333 12.93 14.91 14.22
N GLU A 334 12.24 13.86 13.77
CA GLU A 334 12.50 12.49 14.20
C GLU A 334 13.92 12.02 13.81
N LEU A 335 14.39 12.37 12.60
CA LEU A 335 15.78 12.12 12.18
C LEU A 335 16.79 12.89 13.03
N LEU A 336 16.42 14.08 13.49
CA LEU A 336 17.25 14.89 14.38
C LEU A 336 17.38 14.26 15.77
N GLU A 337 16.29 13.64 16.28
CA GLU A 337 16.31 12.89 17.55
C GLU A 337 17.38 11.78 17.55
N LEU A 338 17.60 11.11 16.41
CA LEU A 338 18.68 10.11 16.31
C LEU A 338 20.07 10.70 16.62
N VAL A 339 20.30 11.95 16.20
CA VAL A 339 21.57 12.64 16.47
C VAL A 339 21.67 13.06 17.94
N VAL A 340 20.58 13.53 18.52
CA VAL A 340 20.50 13.88 19.94
C VAL A 340 20.73 12.65 20.82
N ASP A 341 20.05 11.55 20.53
CA ASP A 341 20.14 10.29 21.26
C ASP A 341 21.53 9.65 21.17
N SER A 342 22.27 9.93 20.09
CA SER A 342 23.66 9.47 19.95
C SER A 342 24.66 10.21 20.87
N GLY A 343 24.20 11.25 21.59
CA GLY A 343 25.00 12.05 22.50
C GLY A 343 25.92 13.05 21.80
N GLN A 344 25.64 13.39 20.54
CA GLN A 344 26.45 14.43 19.85
C GLN A 344 26.16 15.82 20.42
N ASP A 345 27.20 16.64 20.55
CA ASP A 345 27.06 18.00 21.06
C ASP A 345 26.34 18.91 20.05
N MET A 346 25.05 19.13 20.28
CA MET A 346 24.20 19.93 19.41
C MET A 346 24.69 21.39 19.25
N LYS A 347 25.46 21.92 20.19
CA LYS A 347 26.04 23.26 20.06
C LYS A 347 27.02 23.40 18.89
N TYR A 348 27.47 22.28 18.34
CA TYR A 348 28.30 22.26 17.12
C TYR A 348 27.45 22.53 15.85
N PHE A 349 26.20 22.15 15.86
CA PHE A 349 25.28 22.24 14.71
C PHE A 349 24.32 23.42 14.80
N TYR A 350 24.00 23.87 16.01
CA TYR A 350 22.93 24.80 16.30
C TYR A 350 23.36 25.89 17.27
N LYS A 351 22.89 27.13 17.06
CA LYS A 351 22.98 28.22 18.02
C LYS A 351 21.83 29.20 17.86
N VAL A 352 21.57 29.98 18.93
CA VAL A 352 20.68 31.14 18.88
C VAL A 352 21.55 32.39 18.78
N ASP A 353 21.23 33.28 17.83
CA ASP A 353 21.92 34.54 17.63
C ASP A 353 20.88 35.64 17.30
N ASN A 354 20.82 36.66 18.16
CA ASN A 354 19.81 37.76 18.02
C ASN A 354 18.36 37.27 17.83
N GLY A 355 17.95 36.25 18.59
CA GLY A 355 16.61 35.66 18.50
C GLY A 355 16.38 34.82 17.24
N ARG A 356 17.42 34.54 16.45
CA ARG A 356 17.36 33.67 15.29
C ARG A 356 17.98 32.33 15.62
N HIS A 357 17.30 31.26 15.25
CA HIS A 357 17.79 29.90 15.37
C HIS A 357 18.59 29.52 14.11
N LEU A 358 19.88 29.37 14.25
CA LEU A 358 20.82 29.17 13.16
C LEU A 358 21.34 27.74 13.17
N VAL A 359 21.28 27.07 12.04
CA VAL A 359 21.65 25.66 11.88
C VAL A 359 22.72 25.49 10.79
N ARG A 360 23.77 24.78 11.09
CA ARG A 360 24.78 24.29 10.13
C ARG A 360 24.21 23.09 9.36
N PHE A 361 23.26 23.34 8.49
CA PHE A 361 22.45 22.29 7.86
C PHE A 361 23.28 21.18 7.20
N ASN A 362 24.35 21.53 6.48
CA ASN A 362 25.17 20.55 5.79
C ASN A 362 25.90 19.59 6.76
N LEU A 363 26.36 20.11 7.91
CA LEU A 363 27.02 19.30 8.92
C LEU A 363 26.02 18.45 9.70
N LEU A 364 24.89 19.05 10.07
CA LEU A 364 23.79 18.35 10.73
C LEU A 364 23.24 17.22 9.85
N TYR A 365 23.03 17.47 8.56
CA TYR A 365 22.61 16.43 7.63
C TYR A 365 23.58 15.26 7.55
N LYS A 366 24.90 15.52 7.57
CA LYS A 366 25.91 14.44 7.60
C LYS A 366 25.80 13.62 8.88
N ALA A 367 25.65 14.27 10.03
CA ALA A 367 25.48 13.59 11.31
C ALA A 367 24.17 12.74 11.30
N ILE A 368 23.07 13.28 10.79
CA ILE A 368 21.82 12.54 10.61
C ILE A 368 22.04 11.30 9.72
N ALA A 369 22.72 11.45 8.58
CA ALA A 369 22.97 10.35 7.67
C ALA A 369 23.86 9.26 8.29
N GLU A 370 24.83 9.63 9.10
CA GLU A 370 25.69 8.70 9.83
C GLU A 370 24.89 7.92 10.87
N GLU A 371 24.08 8.60 11.71
CA GLU A 371 23.29 7.94 12.74
C GLU A 371 22.15 7.11 12.15
N HIS A 372 21.47 7.60 11.10
CA HIS A 372 20.48 6.85 10.35
C HIS A 372 21.03 5.51 9.83
N ASN A 373 22.25 5.52 9.27
CA ASN A 373 22.90 4.31 8.78
C ASN A 373 23.34 3.36 9.92
N LYS A 374 23.83 3.90 11.04
CA LYS A 374 24.25 3.11 12.22
C LYS A 374 23.06 2.42 12.88
N THR A 375 21.94 3.12 13.01
CA THR A 375 20.75 2.61 13.68
C THR A 375 19.86 1.77 12.77
N ASN A 376 20.15 1.68 11.46
CA ASN A 376 19.28 1.11 10.45
C ASN A 376 17.84 1.67 10.58
N SER A 377 17.73 2.98 10.76
CA SER A 377 16.47 3.66 10.95
C SER A 377 15.52 3.42 9.76
N THR A 378 14.25 3.25 10.05
CA THR A 378 13.18 3.11 9.04
C THR A 378 12.64 4.46 8.56
N LEU A 379 13.11 5.57 9.17
CA LEU A 379 12.76 6.92 8.75
C LEU A 379 13.28 7.19 7.34
N GLU A 380 12.55 7.98 6.57
CA GLU A 380 13.00 8.35 5.24
C GLU A 380 14.08 9.42 5.33
N LEU A 381 15.27 9.13 4.80
CA LEU A 381 16.32 10.12 4.62
C LEU A 381 16.37 10.60 3.17
N LEU A 382 15.72 11.72 2.89
CA LEU A 382 15.82 12.39 1.59
C LEU A 382 17.26 12.87 1.34
N ASP A 383 17.64 12.99 0.07
CA ASP A 383 18.92 13.67 -0.22
C ASP A 383 18.90 15.13 0.26
N MET A 384 20.09 15.63 0.61
CA MET A 384 20.24 16.93 1.27
C MET A 384 19.59 18.10 0.52
N ARG A 385 19.60 18.08 -0.82
CA ARG A 385 19.04 19.17 -1.64
C ARG A 385 17.53 19.10 -1.63
N THR A 386 16.97 17.92 -1.78
CA THR A 386 15.51 17.67 -1.73
C THR A 386 14.96 17.99 -0.37
N LEU A 387 15.60 17.52 0.71
CA LEU A 387 15.20 17.83 2.08
C LEU A 387 15.21 19.34 2.34
N LYS A 388 16.31 20.04 2.01
CA LYS A 388 16.40 21.48 2.17
C LYS A 388 15.33 22.25 1.39
N LYS A 389 15.02 21.81 0.15
CA LYS A 389 14.00 22.42 -0.69
C LYS A 389 12.60 22.25 -0.07
N GLN A 390 12.25 21.04 0.37
CA GLN A 390 10.95 20.75 0.98
C GLN A 390 10.76 21.48 2.31
N LEU A 391 11.80 21.49 3.18
CA LEU A 391 11.76 22.27 4.43
C LEU A 391 11.59 23.79 4.19
N LEU A 392 12.06 24.28 3.03
CA LEU A 392 11.85 25.68 2.63
C LEU A 392 10.41 25.90 2.15
N GLU A 393 9.87 24.98 1.36
CA GLU A 393 8.48 25.01 0.87
C GLU A 393 7.48 24.97 2.04
N GLU A 394 7.74 24.17 3.06
CA GLU A 394 6.99 24.10 4.32
C GLU A 394 7.22 25.32 5.24
N LYS A 395 8.05 26.28 4.82
CA LYS A 395 8.41 27.47 5.61
C LYS A 395 9.07 27.14 6.95
N PHE A 396 9.57 25.94 7.15
CA PHE A 396 10.38 25.56 8.30
C PHE A 396 11.76 26.25 8.24
N ILE A 397 12.39 26.26 7.06
CA ILE A 397 13.55 27.09 6.80
C ILE A 397 13.09 28.49 6.39
N ILE A 398 13.50 29.50 7.14
CA ILE A 398 13.13 30.90 6.89
C ILE A 398 14.15 31.57 5.94
N ASN A 399 15.43 31.27 6.11
CA ASN A 399 16.49 31.83 5.30
C ASN A 399 17.60 30.79 5.05
N THR A 400 18.06 30.70 3.81
CA THR A 400 19.05 29.71 3.39
C THR A 400 20.49 30.21 3.39
N ARG A 401 20.70 31.50 3.62
CA ARG A 401 22.03 32.13 3.56
C ARG A 401 22.21 33.11 4.70
N VAL A 402 22.68 32.63 5.84
CA VAL A 402 23.05 33.45 6.98
C VAL A 402 24.52 33.20 7.28
N SER A 403 25.34 34.23 7.12
CA SER A 403 26.76 34.11 7.46
C SER A 403 26.94 34.33 8.97
N THR A 404 27.50 33.34 9.66
CA THR A 404 27.71 33.43 11.11
C THR A 404 28.91 32.59 11.55
N ARG A 405 29.45 32.89 12.73
CA ARG A 405 30.58 32.17 13.36
C ARG A 405 30.06 31.33 14.51
N PHE A 406 30.45 30.07 14.53
CA PHE A 406 30.17 29.15 15.63
C PHE A 406 31.35 29.05 16.57
N PRO A 407 31.15 28.56 17.81
CA PRO A 407 32.28 28.24 18.68
C PRO A 407 33.25 27.30 17.97
N LYS A 408 34.56 27.60 18.14
CA LYS A 408 35.68 26.88 17.49
C LYS A 408 35.87 27.13 15.98
N ASP A 409 35.08 27.97 15.33
CA ASP A 409 35.33 28.34 13.93
C ASP A 409 36.40 29.43 13.84
N SER A 410 37.26 29.31 12.85
CA SER A 410 38.26 30.37 12.52
C SER A 410 37.62 31.46 11.63
N PHE A 411 36.55 31.18 10.93
CA PHE A 411 35.86 32.09 10.01
C PHE A 411 34.34 31.85 10.01
N SER A 412 33.58 32.79 9.48
CA SER A 412 32.12 32.66 9.37
C SER A 412 31.74 31.67 8.30
N LEU A 413 30.74 30.82 8.59
CA LEU A 413 30.20 29.82 7.69
C LEU A 413 28.78 30.18 7.30
N GLU A 414 28.36 29.71 6.12
CA GLU A 414 26.99 29.84 5.64
C GLU A 414 26.08 28.86 6.40
N THR A 415 25.00 29.38 6.94
CA THR A 415 24.00 28.63 7.73
C THR A 415 22.59 28.88 7.24
N ILE A 416 21.61 28.19 7.79
CA ILE A 416 20.19 28.46 7.58
C ILE A 416 19.56 28.96 8.88
N SER A 417 18.48 29.75 8.79
CA SER A 417 17.63 30.07 9.93
C SER A 417 16.32 29.29 9.85
N VAL A 418 15.86 28.81 11.01
CA VAL A 418 14.68 27.95 11.14
C VAL A 418 13.62 28.59 12.07
N LYS A 419 12.35 28.19 11.95
CA LYS A 419 11.27 28.60 12.84
C LYS A 419 11.43 27.97 14.22
N VAL A 420 11.14 28.78 15.25
CA VAL A 420 11.28 28.40 16.67
C VAL A 420 10.15 27.50 17.14
N ASP A 421 8.91 27.84 16.77
CA ASP A 421 7.69 27.24 17.34
C ASP A 421 7.52 25.75 16.96
N GLU A 422 8.19 25.30 15.91
CA GLU A 422 8.17 23.91 15.43
C GLU A 422 9.44 23.13 15.83
N PHE A 423 10.44 23.82 16.41
CA PHE A 423 11.74 23.24 16.76
C PHE A 423 11.75 22.83 18.24
N LYS A 424 11.04 21.76 18.61
CA LYS A 424 10.98 21.22 19.99
C LYS A 424 12.35 20.78 20.56
N VAL A 425 13.41 20.84 19.78
CA VAL A 425 14.79 20.56 20.22
C VAL A 425 15.26 21.59 21.25
N VAL A 426 14.57 22.69 21.45
CA VAL A 426 14.88 23.69 22.49
C VAL A 426 14.85 23.06 23.90
N ASP A 427 13.99 22.07 24.13
CA ASP A 427 13.90 21.37 25.42
C ASP A 427 15.06 20.39 25.66
N PHE A 428 15.83 20.03 24.63
CA PHE A 428 17.00 19.15 24.72
C PHE A 428 18.34 19.92 24.84
N ILE A 429 18.33 21.24 24.66
CA ILE A 429 19.54 22.09 24.65
C ILE A 429 19.65 22.92 25.92
N SER A 430 18.62 23.00 26.74
CA SER A 430 18.61 23.62 28.06
C SER A 430 19.14 22.68 29.13
#